data_51368d4fb22840af061b61c51dfb9f8c
#
_entry.id   51368d4fb22840af061b61c51dfb9f8c
#
_cell.length_a   1.000
_cell.length_b   1.000
_cell.length_c   1.000
_cell.angle_alpha   90.00
_cell.angle_beta   90.00
_cell.angle_gamma   90.00
#
_symmetry.space_group_name_H-M   'P 1'
#
loop_
_entity.id
_entity.type
_entity.pdbx_description
1 polymer ?
#
loop_
_entity_poly.entity_id
_entity_poly.type
_entity_poly.pdbx_seq_one_letter_code
_entity_poly.pdbx_strand_id
1 'polypeptide(L)'
;MREDFDLIAEMRDDQGKGASRRLRRQGKVPAVIYGAGRPPRMLAFDHNRVIQQLENESFYSSILNIKVGDKSQAAIVKDVQRHPAKRQVMHMDFQRIVEDEKIRMNVPIHYLNEEMAIGVKQGGGSVSHLMTDVEISCLPRHLPEYLEVDVAGLDLDEMLYLSDIRLPEGVEIPELAQGEEHDHAIVSIHVIKAAPIEEEAEAAGVVPAAAVPTTEAKEEPEDGSDES
;
A
#
# COMPACT_ATOMS: atom_id res chain seq x y z
N MET A 1 8.82 13.58 17.98
CA MET A 1 7.53 13.90 18.63
C MET A 1 6.54 12.90 18.09
N ARG A 2 5.98 11.99 18.91
CA ARG A 2 4.99 11.02 18.39
C ARG A 2 3.73 11.76 18.00
N GLU A 3 3.27 11.56 16.79
CA GLU A 3 1.99 12.10 16.34
C GLU A 3 0.86 11.25 16.93
N ASP A 4 0.00 11.86 17.72
CA ASP A 4 -1.18 11.19 18.26
C ASP A 4 -2.32 11.28 17.24
N PHE A 5 -2.65 10.15 16.63
CA PHE A 5 -3.76 10.06 15.68
C PHE A 5 -5.07 9.74 16.41
N ASP A 6 -5.99 10.68 16.38
CA ASP A 6 -7.34 10.54 16.94
C ASP A 6 -8.35 10.15 15.85
N LEU A 7 -8.92 8.96 15.95
CA LEU A 7 -9.96 8.47 15.06
C LEU A 7 -11.32 8.46 15.75
N ILE A 8 -12.27 9.23 15.23
CA ILE A 8 -13.66 9.21 15.72
C ILE A 8 -14.41 8.10 14.99
N ALA A 9 -14.96 7.16 15.75
CA ALA A 9 -15.73 6.03 15.25
C ALA A 9 -17.14 6.00 15.82
N GLU A 10 -18.06 5.46 15.03
CA GLU A 10 -19.43 5.13 15.45
C GLU A 10 -19.54 3.60 15.63
N MET A 11 -20.25 3.15 16.65
CA MET A 11 -20.58 1.73 16.76
C MET A 11 -21.65 1.36 15.74
N ARG A 12 -21.51 0.14 15.17
CA ARG A 12 -22.53 -0.41 14.28
C ARG A 12 -22.93 -1.81 14.72
N ASP A 13 -24.21 -2.10 14.60
CA ASP A 13 -24.79 -3.43 14.89
C ASP A 13 -25.07 -4.21 13.59
N ASP A 14 -25.30 -3.48 12.49
CA ASP A 14 -25.59 -4.04 11.17
C ASP A 14 -24.37 -4.77 10.59
N GLN A 15 -24.57 -6.03 10.19
CA GLN A 15 -23.55 -6.92 9.63
C GLN A 15 -23.85 -7.34 8.20
N GLY A 16 -22.85 -7.87 7.52
CA GLY A 16 -22.96 -8.52 6.22
C GLY A 16 -22.77 -7.59 5.02
N LYS A 17 -22.79 -8.22 3.83
CA LYS A 17 -22.45 -7.58 2.54
C LYS A 17 -23.33 -6.37 2.21
N GLY A 18 -24.65 -6.49 2.44
CA GLY A 18 -25.61 -5.43 2.14
C GLY A 18 -25.41 -4.20 3.01
N ALA A 19 -25.26 -4.38 4.33
CA ALA A 19 -25.01 -3.31 5.30
C ALA A 19 -23.72 -2.56 5.00
N SER A 20 -22.61 -3.27 4.78
CA SER A 20 -21.32 -2.66 4.43
C SER A 20 -21.37 -1.88 3.10
N ARG A 21 -22.14 -2.34 2.10
CA ARG A 21 -22.36 -1.58 0.84
C ARG A 21 -23.15 -0.29 1.06
N ARG A 22 -24.18 -0.31 1.92
CA ARG A 22 -24.96 0.89 2.27
C ARG A 22 -24.07 1.92 2.97
N LEU A 23 -23.27 1.49 3.96
CA LEU A 23 -22.32 2.34 4.66
C LEU A 23 -21.35 3.04 3.72
N ARG A 24 -20.71 2.30 2.82
CA ARG A 24 -19.77 2.88 1.84
C ARG A 24 -20.44 3.87 0.89
N ARG A 25 -21.72 3.67 0.52
CA ARG A 25 -22.49 4.65 -0.28
C ARG A 25 -22.77 5.94 0.50
N GLN A 26 -22.82 5.88 1.83
CA GLN A 26 -22.96 7.02 2.72
C GLN A 26 -21.64 7.73 3.04
N GLY A 27 -20.53 7.32 2.41
CA GLY A 27 -19.22 7.89 2.69
C GLY A 27 -18.61 7.41 4.00
N LYS A 28 -19.04 6.25 4.52
CA LYS A 28 -18.46 5.65 5.73
C LYS A 28 -17.66 4.39 5.40
N VAL A 29 -16.59 4.15 6.16
CA VAL A 29 -15.72 2.98 6.06
C VAL A 29 -16.10 2.01 7.18
N PRO A 30 -16.52 0.77 6.84
CA PRO A 30 -16.70 -0.27 7.84
C PRO A 30 -15.34 -0.74 8.37
N ALA A 31 -15.26 -0.96 9.67
CA ALA A 31 -14.05 -1.46 10.33
C ALA A 31 -14.39 -2.42 11.48
N VAL A 32 -13.37 -3.14 11.94
CA VAL A 32 -13.45 -4.06 13.08
C VAL A 32 -12.27 -3.80 14.01
N ILE A 33 -12.53 -3.77 15.32
CA ILE A 33 -11.50 -3.74 16.36
C ILE A 33 -11.57 -5.02 17.20
N TYR A 34 -10.43 -5.73 17.31
CA TYR A 34 -10.32 -7.01 18.04
C TYR A 34 -9.05 -7.06 18.90
N GLY A 35 -8.86 -8.16 19.63
CA GLY A 35 -7.69 -8.38 20.50
C GLY A 35 -7.91 -8.02 21.96
N ALA A 36 -6.85 -8.15 22.77
CA ALA A 36 -6.83 -7.92 24.22
C ALA A 36 -7.88 -8.77 24.98
N GLY A 37 -8.13 -10.03 24.56
CA GLY A 37 -9.09 -10.93 25.20
C GLY A 37 -10.55 -10.45 25.22
N ARG A 38 -10.88 -9.38 24.49
CA ARG A 38 -12.23 -8.80 24.43
C ARG A 38 -12.93 -9.15 23.11
N PRO A 39 -14.26 -9.26 23.11
CA PRO A 39 -15.01 -9.54 21.87
C PRO A 39 -14.75 -8.47 20.81
N PRO A 40 -14.72 -8.88 19.53
CA PRO A 40 -14.60 -7.93 18.42
C PRO A 40 -15.76 -6.93 18.42
N ARG A 41 -15.49 -5.69 18.05
CA ARG A 41 -16.50 -4.64 17.90
C ARG A 41 -16.46 -4.11 16.49
N MET A 42 -17.63 -3.88 15.93
CA MET A 42 -17.77 -3.30 14.60
C MET A 42 -17.89 -1.81 14.70
N LEU A 43 -17.11 -1.13 13.88
CA LEU A 43 -17.00 0.31 13.84
C LEU A 43 -17.31 0.84 12.44
N ALA A 44 -17.65 2.09 12.37
CA ALA A 44 -17.76 2.85 11.13
C ALA A 44 -17.04 4.18 11.29
N PHE A 45 -16.20 4.53 10.31
CA PHE A 45 -15.46 5.79 10.27
C PHE A 45 -15.92 6.66 9.11
N ASP A 46 -15.72 7.96 9.21
CA ASP A 46 -15.87 8.87 8.08
C ASP A 46 -14.75 8.64 7.06
N HIS A 47 -15.13 8.40 5.79
CA HIS A 47 -14.20 8.05 4.73
C HIS A 47 -13.17 9.16 4.44
N ASN A 48 -13.62 10.44 4.44
CA ASN A 48 -12.74 11.55 4.09
C ASN A 48 -11.67 11.77 5.17
N ARG A 49 -12.06 11.68 6.45
CA ARG A 49 -11.12 11.78 7.57
C ARG A 49 -10.10 10.64 7.55
N VAL A 50 -10.55 9.42 7.27
CA VAL A 50 -9.66 8.27 7.16
C VAL A 50 -8.65 8.45 6.03
N ILE A 51 -9.07 8.89 4.84
CA ILE A 51 -8.14 9.12 3.73
C ILE A 51 -7.07 10.15 4.08
N GLN A 52 -7.44 11.26 4.70
CA GLN A 52 -6.48 12.29 5.12
C GLN A 52 -5.43 11.74 6.08
N GLN A 53 -5.82 10.87 7.00
CA GLN A 53 -4.87 10.26 7.94
C GLN A 53 -4.01 9.18 7.29
N LEU A 54 -4.57 8.41 6.33
CA LEU A 54 -3.84 7.42 5.55
C LEU A 54 -2.82 8.01 4.54
N GLU A 55 -2.79 9.33 4.37
CA GLU A 55 -1.76 10.04 3.60
C GLU A 55 -0.46 10.18 4.39
N ASN A 56 -0.51 10.10 5.73
CA ASN A 56 0.66 10.08 6.58
C ASN A 56 1.20 8.65 6.72
N GLU A 57 2.45 8.44 6.39
CA GLU A 57 3.10 7.13 6.53
C GLU A 57 3.15 6.68 7.99
N SER A 58 3.42 7.60 8.91
CA SER A 58 3.43 7.35 10.36
C SER A 58 2.11 6.79 10.90
N PHE A 59 0.99 6.96 10.16
CA PHE A 59 -0.30 6.41 10.58
C PHE A 59 -0.30 4.88 10.66
N TYR A 60 0.45 4.21 9.76
CA TYR A 60 0.52 2.76 9.71
C TYR A 60 1.39 2.16 10.81
N SER A 61 2.36 2.92 11.29
CA SER A 61 3.34 2.51 12.31
C SER A 61 3.09 3.13 13.68
N SER A 62 1.97 3.86 13.88
CA SER A 62 1.65 4.56 15.13
C SER A 62 0.55 3.88 15.92
N ILE A 63 0.53 4.21 17.22
CA ILE A 63 -0.55 3.86 18.13
C ILE A 63 -1.69 4.88 17.94
N LEU A 64 -2.84 4.39 17.52
CA LEU A 64 -4.02 5.20 17.24
C LEU A 64 -4.97 5.24 18.44
N ASN A 65 -5.57 6.39 18.70
CA ASN A 65 -6.63 6.55 19.68
C ASN A 65 -8.00 6.49 18.99
N ILE A 66 -8.71 5.37 19.12
CA ILE A 66 -10.06 5.22 18.58
C ILE A 66 -11.08 5.69 19.61
N LYS A 67 -11.77 6.80 19.30
CA LYS A 67 -12.81 7.41 20.12
C LYS A 67 -14.18 6.95 19.66
N VAL A 68 -14.93 6.30 20.56
CA VAL A 68 -16.30 5.84 20.32
C VAL A 68 -17.20 6.45 21.40
N GLY A 69 -17.90 7.54 21.08
CA GLY A 69 -18.58 8.37 22.07
C GLY A 69 -17.59 8.92 23.10
N ASP A 70 -17.84 8.66 24.40
CA ASP A 70 -16.96 9.12 25.48
C ASP A 70 -15.80 8.17 25.80
N LYS A 71 -15.66 7.05 25.07
CA LYS A 71 -14.64 6.04 25.33
C LYS A 71 -13.53 6.12 24.31
N SER A 72 -12.29 6.20 24.77
CA SER A 72 -11.09 6.10 23.94
C SER A 72 -10.42 4.73 24.14
N GLN A 73 -9.87 4.17 23.06
CA GLN A 73 -9.15 2.90 23.09
C GLN A 73 -7.93 2.97 22.18
N ALA A 74 -6.77 2.62 22.74
CA ALA A 74 -5.55 2.48 21.96
C ALA A 74 -5.59 1.21 21.09
N ALA A 75 -5.24 1.38 19.82
CA ALA A 75 -5.19 0.31 18.84
C ALA A 75 -4.13 0.61 17.77
N ILE A 76 -3.72 -0.41 17.03
CA ILE A 76 -2.90 -0.30 15.82
C ILE A 76 -3.71 -0.72 14.60
N VAL A 77 -3.34 -0.18 13.43
CA VAL A 77 -3.84 -0.68 12.14
C VAL A 77 -3.19 -2.03 11.86
N LYS A 78 -4.01 -3.03 11.54
CA LYS A 78 -3.49 -4.34 11.11
C LYS A 78 -3.62 -4.53 9.61
N ASP A 79 -4.73 -4.06 9.03
CA ASP A 79 -4.95 -4.13 7.59
C ASP A 79 -5.83 -2.98 7.11
N VAL A 80 -5.55 -2.50 5.89
CA VAL A 80 -6.34 -1.48 5.19
C VAL A 80 -6.67 -1.96 3.79
N GLN A 81 -7.90 -2.38 3.59
CA GLN A 81 -8.38 -2.81 2.28
C GLN A 81 -8.77 -1.61 1.42
N ARG A 82 -8.11 -1.46 0.28
CA ARG A 82 -8.38 -0.39 -0.69
C ARG A 82 -9.06 -0.94 -1.93
N HIS A 83 -9.86 -0.11 -2.57
CA HIS A 83 -10.47 -0.47 -3.85
C HIS A 83 -9.40 -0.41 -4.97
N PRO A 84 -9.28 -1.46 -5.84
CA PRO A 84 -8.18 -1.53 -6.82
C PRO A 84 -8.18 -0.41 -7.86
N ALA A 85 -9.35 0.16 -8.19
CA ALA A 85 -9.46 1.18 -9.25
C ALA A 85 -9.95 2.54 -8.75
N LYS A 86 -10.45 2.65 -7.53
CA LYS A 86 -10.97 3.91 -6.97
C LYS A 86 -10.19 4.28 -5.72
N ARG A 87 -9.97 5.55 -5.49
CA ARG A 87 -9.39 6.06 -4.24
C ARG A 87 -10.41 5.92 -3.10
N GLN A 88 -10.69 4.68 -2.71
CA GLN A 88 -11.69 4.35 -1.70
C GLN A 88 -11.19 3.26 -0.76
N VAL A 89 -11.30 3.51 0.53
CA VAL A 89 -11.06 2.51 1.57
C VAL A 89 -12.28 1.63 1.72
N MET A 90 -12.09 0.32 1.66
CA MET A 90 -13.15 -0.67 1.70
C MET A 90 -13.40 -1.23 3.10
N HIS A 91 -12.32 -1.48 3.84
CA HIS A 91 -12.35 -2.00 5.20
C HIS A 91 -11.09 -1.62 5.95
N MET A 92 -11.15 -1.55 7.27
CA MET A 92 -9.99 -1.39 8.14
C MET A 92 -10.08 -2.34 9.33
N ASP A 93 -8.97 -2.96 9.62
CA ASP A 93 -8.81 -3.87 10.75
C ASP A 93 -7.90 -3.23 11.80
N PHE A 94 -8.39 -3.21 13.04
CA PHE A 94 -7.65 -2.65 14.17
C PHE A 94 -7.43 -3.72 15.23
N GLN A 95 -6.21 -3.79 15.74
CA GLN A 95 -5.86 -4.63 16.87
C GLN A 95 -5.69 -3.76 18.12
N ARG A 96 -6.39 -4.13 19.21
CA ARG A 96 -6.23 -3.47 20.50
C ARG A 96 -4.84 -3.75 21.06
N ILE A 97 -4.27 -2.75 21.68
CA ILE A 97 -2.96 -2.85 22.32
C ILE A 97 -3.12 -3.26 23.78
N VAL A 98 -2.25 -4.15 24.22
CA VAL A 98 -1.97 -4.47 25.62
C VAL A 98 -0.51 -4.06 25.86
N GLU A 99 -0.24 -3.32 26.93
CA GLU A 99 1.07 -2.72 27.18
C GLU A 99 2.20 -3.76 27.34
N ASP A 100 1.85 -4.96 27.82
CA ASP A 100 2.80 -6.04 28.16
C ASP A 100 2.92 -7.11 27.04
N GLU A 101 2.17 -7.00 25.96
CA GLU A 101 2.20 -7.95 24.85
C GLU A 101 3.01 -7.40 23.67
N LYS A 102 3.89 -8.25 23.08
CA LYS A 102 4.57 -7.91 21.83
C LYS A 102 3.54 -7.79 20.71
N ILE A 103 3.65 -6.73 19.97
CA ILE A 103 2.82 -6.48 18.77
C ILE A 103 3.64 -6.74 17.52
N ARG A 104 2.99 -7.22 16.45
CA ARG A 104 3.58 -7.37 15.12
C ARG A 104 2.90 -6.41 14.18
N MET A 105 3.69 -5.64 13.47
CA MET A 105 3.18 -4.70 12.47
C MET A 105 4.24 -4.36 11.44
N ASN A 106 3.79 -3.87 10.31
CA ASN A 106 4.66 -3.40 9.25
C ASN A 106 5.07 -1.96 9.53
N VAL A 107 6.35 -1.69 9.40
CA VAL A 107 6.95 -0.36 9.56
C VAL A 107 7.65 0.03 8.27
N PRO A 108 7.44 1.26 7.75
CA PRO A 108 8.06 1.72 6.53
C PRO A 108 9.57 1.87 6.69
N ILE A 109 10.30 1.65 5.60
CA ILE A 109 11.74 1.85 5.50
C ILE A 109 11.98 3.18 4.78
N HIS A 110 12.78 4.05 5.41
CA HIS A 110 13.29 5.26 4.79
C HIS A 110 14.72 5.05 4.33
N TYR A 111 14.96 5.12 3.05
CA TYR A 111 16.27 5.02 2.45
C TYR A 111 16.93 6.38 2.46
N LEU A 112 18.11 6.47 3.09
CA LEU A 112 18.87 7.71 3.20
C LEU A 112 20.01 7.72 2.17
N ASN A 113 20.34 8.94 1.67
CA ASN A 113 21.49 9.17 0.80
C ASN A 113 21.47 8.43 -0.56
N GLU A 114 20.33 8.16 -1.13
CA GLU A 114 20.19 7.46 -2.41
C GLU A 114 20.96 8.12 -3.56
N GLU A 115 20.86 9.46 -3.68
CA GLU A 115 21.59 10.23 -4.68
C GLU A 115 23.11 10.25 -4.42
N MET A 116 23.54 9.91 -3.20
CA MET A 116 24.94 9.93 -2.77
C MET A 116 25.60 8.56 -2.95
N ALA A 117 24.82 7.51 -3.17
CA ALA A 117 25.32 6.15 -3.34
C ALA A 117 26.42 6.07 -4.41
N ILE A 118 27.48 5.31 -4.13
CA ILE A 118 28.66 5.15 -5.01
C ILE A 118 28.20 4.58 -6.36
N GLY A 119 27.35 3.57 -6.34
CA GLY A 119 26.81 2.92 -7.55
C GLY A 119 25.97 3.85 -8.43
N VAL A 120 25.28 4.84 -7.82
CA VAL A 120 24.51 5.85 -8.58
C VAL A 120 25.44 6.90 -9.17
N LYS A 121 26.35 7.50 -8.35
CA LYS A 121 27.23 8.61 -8.79
C LYS A 121 28.31 8.19 -9.76
N GLN A 122 28.96 7.05 -9.51
CA GLN A 122 30.10 6.60 -10.30
C GLN A 122 29.69 5.58 -11.35
N GLY A 123 28.68 4.75 -11.05
CA GLY A 123 28.26 3.68 -11.91
C GLY A 123 27.07 4.03 -12.82
N GLY A 124 26.40 5.17 -12.60
CA GLY A 124 25.18 5.51 -13.36
C GLY A 124 24.03 4.54 -13.11
N GLY A 125 24.05 3.83 -11.98
CA GLY A 125 22.99 2.90 -11.56
C GLY A 125 21.75 3.64 -11.06
N SER A 126 20.63 2.92 -11.00
CA SER A 126 19.40 3.34 -10.37
C SER A 126 19.15 2.50 -9.12
N VAL A 127 18.71 3.15 -8.05
CA VAL A 127 18.27 2.46 -6.83
C VAL A 127 16.92 1.80 -7.10
N SER A 128 16.81 0.53 -6.79
CA SER A 128 15.58 -0.25 -6.85
C SER A 128 15.19 -0.68 -5.44
N HIS A 129 14.06 -0.17 -4.95
CA HIS A 129 13.48 -0.58 -3.68
C HIS A 129 12.72 -1.88 -3.88
N LEU A 130 13.22 -2.97 -3.29
CA LEU A 130 12.59 -4.30 -3.35
C LEU A 130 11.53 -4.43 -2.26
N MET A 131 11.76 -3.79 -1.10
CA MET A 131 10.81 -3.75 0.01
C MET A 131 10.59 -2.29 0.44
N THR A 132 9.37 -1.93 0.78
CA THR A 132 9.00 -0.59 1.28
C THR A 132 8.67 -0.61 2.76
N ASP A 133 8.31 -1.77 3.30
CA ASP A 133 7.93 -1.98 4.69
C ASP A 133 8.43 -3.33 5.16
N VAL A 134 8.69 -3.44 6.48
CA VAL A 134 9.16 -4.67 7.13
C VAL A 134 8.27 -4.99 8.31
N GLU A 135 7.89 -6.28 8.48
CA GLU A 135 7.20 -6.74 9.66
C GLU A 135 8.16 -6.79 10.85
N ILE A 136 7.83 -6.04 11.90
CA ILE A 136 8.59 -6.04 13.15
C ILE A 136 7.74 -6.55 14.31
N SER A 137 8.43 -7.06 15.32
CA SER A 137 7.85 -7.49 16.60
C SER A 137 8.48 -6.68 17.72
N CYS A 138 7.69 -5.88 18.42
CA CYS A 138 8.18 -5.06 19.53
C CYS A 138 7.11 -4.86 20.61
N LEU A 139 7.51 -4.33 21.77
CA LEU A 139 6.57 -3.80 22.74
C LEU A 139 6.03 -2.45 22.27
N PRO A 140 4.77 -2.08 22.61
CA PRO A 140 4.18 -0.80 22.20
C PRO A 140 5.00 0.44 22.53
N ARG A 141 5.83 0.35 23.59
CA ARG A 141 6.71 1.45 24.03
C ARG A 141 7.92 1.66 23.13
N HIS A 142 8.37 0.61 22.44
CA HIS A 142 9.57 0.58 21.59
C HIS A 142 9.22 0.64 20.08
N LEU A 143 7.98 0.94 19.75
CA LEU A 143 7.51 1.01 18.38
C LEU A 143 8.18 2.20 17.65
N PRO A 144 8.97 1.97 16.60
CA PRO A 144 9.53 3.04 15.77
C PRO A 144 8.48 3.53 14.76
N GLU A 145 8.54 4.79 14.37
CA GLU A 145 7.68 5.37 13.32
C GLU A 145 8.14 4.93 11.93
N TYR A 146 9.44 4.77 11.73
CA TYR A 146 10.09 4.29 10.49
C TYR A 146 11.44 3.64 10.84
N LEU A 147 12.00 2.89 9.89
CA LEU A 147 13.35 2.35 9.95
C LEU A 147 14.23 3.07 8.94
N GLU A 148 15.43 3.49 9.35
CA GLU A 148 16.38 4.18 8.48
C GLU A 148 17.43 3.20 7.95
N VAL A 149 17.65 3.24 6.64
CA VAL A 149 18.69 2.47 5.95
C VAL A 149 19.55 3.41 5.13
N ASP A 150 20.83 3.44 5.40
CA ASP A 150 21.80 4.27 4.66
C ASP A 150 22.38 3.50 3.48
N VAL A 151 22.10 3.98 2.28
CA VAL A 151 22.57 3.38 1.02
C VAL A 151 23.77 4.08 0.40
N ALA A 152 24.39 5.06 1.12
CA ALA A 152 25.52 5.85 0.60
C ALA A 152 26.72 5.01 0.17
N GLY A 153 26.97 3.89 0.86
CA GLY A 153 28.11 3.00 0.60
C GLY A 153 27.87 1.92 -0.44
N LEU A 154 26.68 1.84 -1.03
CA LEU A 154 26.31 0.76 -1.95
C LEU A 154 26.95 0.97 -3.33
N ASP A 155 27.61 -0.08 -3.84
CA ASP A 155 28.17 -0.14 -5.18
C ASP A 155 27.16 -0.69 -6.21
N LEU A 156 27.58 -0.69 -7.50
CA LEU A 156 26.80 -1.31 -8.57
C LEU A 156 26.66 -2.83 -8.36
N ASP A 157 25.45 -3.35 -8.64
CA ASP A 157 25.08 -4.75 -8.50
C ASP A 157 25.19 -5.29 -7.07
N GLU A 158 25.27 -4.38 -6.07
CA GLU A 158 25.24 -4.72 -4.66
C GLU A 158 23.82 -4.59 -4.10
N MET A 159 23.53 -5.38 -3.04
CA MET A 159 22.23 -5.44 -2.37
C MET A 159 22.42 -5.31 -0.87
N LEU A 160 21.50 -4.63 -0.20
CA LEU A 160 21.34 -4.71 1.25
C LEU A 160 20.21 -5.65 1.62
N TYR A 161 20.41 -6.35 2.73
CA TYR A 161 19.49 -7.35 3.25
C TYR A 161 18.82 -6.87 4.54
N LEU A 162 17.79 -7.59 4.99
CA LEU A 162 17.09 -7.30 6.25
C LEU A 162 18.05 -7.30 7.46
N SER A 163 19.10 -8.13 7.42
CA SER A 163 20.15 -8.20 8.46
C SER A 163 20.97 -6.92 8.60
N ASP A 164 21.06 -6.10 7.54
CA ASP A 164 21.85 -4.86 7.51
C ASP A 164 21.10 -3.67 8.15
N ILE A 165 19.81 -3.84 8.46
CA ILE A 165 18.99 -2.79 9.07
C ILE A 165 19.44 -2.56 10.51
N ARG A 166 19.71 -1.32 10.88
CA ARG A 166 19.95 -0.93 12.24
C ARG A 166 18.64 -0.86 13.04
N LEU A 167 18.39 -1.89 13.84
CA LEU A 167 17.22 -1.95 14.67
C LEU A 167 17.37 -1.14 15.95
N PRO A 168 16.36 -0.37 16.37
CA PRO A 168 16.33 0.25 17.69
C PRO A 168 16.17 -0.78 18.80
N GLU A 169 16.42 -0.38 20.06
CA GLU A 169 16.33 -1.28 21.21
C GLU A 169 14.92 -1.87 21.38
N GLY A 170 14.86 -3.19 21.55
CA GLY A 170 13.58 -3.91 21.79
C GLY A 170 12.73 -4.20 20.57
N VAL A 171 13.28 -4.00 19.35
CA VAL A 171 12.65 -4.36 18.08
C VAL A 171 13.30 -5.60 17.52
N GLU A 172 12.49 -6.56 17.08
CA GLU A 172 12.91 -7.82 16.48
C GLU A 172 12.22 -7.95 15.11
N ILE A 173 12.93 -8.48 14.11
CA ILE A 173 12.35 -8.86 12.81
C ILE A 173 12.03 -10.36 12.88
N PRO A 174 10.73 -10.75 12.86
CA PRO A 174 10.34 -12.16 12.97
C PRO A 174 10.85 -13.03 11.82
N GLU A 175 11.03 -12.46 10.64
CA GLU A 175 11.54 -13.15 9.46
C GLU A 175 12.97 -13.63 9.66
N LEU A 176 13.86 -12.81 10.21
CA LEU A 176 15.25 -13.20 10.50
C LEU A 176 15.33 -14.30 11.55
N ALA A 177 14.34 -14.37 12.48
CA ALA A 177 14.29 -15.44 13.49
C ALA A 177 13.93 -16.82 12.89
N GLN A 178 13.44 -16.89 11.65
CA GLN A 178 13.06 -18.13 10.98
C GLN A 178 14.24 -18.80 10.25
N GLY A 179 15.36 -18.10 10.08
CA GLY A 179 16.58 -18.62 9.48
C GLY A 179 17.12 -17.73 8.35
N GLU A 180 18.34 -18.00 7.92
CA GLU A 180 19.05 -17.24 6.87
C GLU A 180 18.34 -17.26 5.50
N GLU A 181 17.48 -18.24 5.23
CA GLU A 181 16.69 -18.32 4.00
C GLU A 181 15.61 -17.20 3.91
N HIS A 182 15.28 -16.58 5.03
CA HIS A 182 14.32 -15.48 5.14
C HIS A 182 14.97 -14.09 5.18
N ASP A 183 16.29 -14.01 4.94
CA ASP A 183 16.99 -12.74 4.80
C ASP A 183 16.81 -12.21 3.38
N HIS A 184 15.77 -11.41 3.20
CA HIS A 184 15.41 -10.85 1.91
C HIS A 184 16.16 -9.57 1.62
N ALA A 185 16.52 -9.37 0.34
CA ALA A 185 17.11 -8.12 -0.10
C ALA A 185 16.06 -6.99 -0.04
N ILE A 186 16.45 -5.85 0.53
CA ILE A 186 15.59 -4.67 0.71
C ILE A 186 15.78 -3.62 -0.38
N VAL A 187 17.02 -3.45 -0.84
CA VAL A 187 17.40 -2.48 -1.87
C VAL A 187 18.55 -3.02 -2.72
N SER A 188 18.55 -2.68 -4.00
CA SER A 188 19.64 -2.99 -4.93
C SER A 188 19.93 -1.80 -5.83
N ILE A 189 21.18 -1.69 -6.29
CA ILE A 189 21.58 -0.70 -7.31
C ILE A 189 21.99 -1.45 -8.58
N HIS A 190 21.31 -1.18 -9.67
CA HIS A 190 21.63 -1.78 -10.96
C HIS A 190 21.52 -0.77 -12.09
N VAL A 191 22.25 -1.00 -13.19
CA VAL A 191 22.15 -0.18 -14.39
C VAL A 191 20.90 -0.59 -15.15
N ILE A 192 19.97 0.34 -15.32
CA ILE A 192 18.85 0.14 -16.23
C ILE A 192 19.42 0.21 -17.64
N LYS A 193 19.68 -0.97 -18.27
CA LYS A 193 19.89 -1.02 -19.71
C LYS A 193 18.53 -0.66 -20.33
N ALA A 194 18.42 0.57 -20.86
CA ALA A 194 17.31 0.88 -21.76
C ALA A 194 17.32 -0.19 -22.86
N ALA A 195 16.25 -0.97 -22.95
CA ALA A 195 16.06 -1.82 -24.09
C ALA A 195 16.18 -0.93 -25.33
N PRO A 196 16.96 -1.30 -26.35
CA PRO A 196 17.00 -0.54 -27.59
C PRO A 196 15.55 -0.47 -28.09
N ILE A 197 15.01 0.74 -28.17
CA ILE A 197 13.81 0.99 -28.95
C ILE A 197 14.28 0.65 -30.36
N GLU A 198 13.91 -0.53 -30.86
CA GLU A 198 14.06 -0.83 -32.27
C GLU A 198 13.26 0.24 -33.02
N GLU A 199 14.01 1.18 -33.62
CA GLU A 199 13.55 2.02 -34.70
C GLU A 199 13.27 1.11 -35.92
N GLU A 200 12.21 0.29 -35.87
CA GLU A 200 11.54 -0.28 -37.02
C GLU A 200 10.46 0.66 -37.51
N ALA A 201 10.86 1.79 -38.04
CA ALA A 201 9.95 2.64 -38.80
C ALA A 201 10.71 3.51 -39.77
N GLU A 202 11.47 2.91 -40.69
CA GLU A 202 11.79 3.60 -41.98
C GLU A 202 12.36 2.61 -42.99
N ALA A 203 11.52 1.71 -43.51
CA ALA A 203 11.73 1.12 -44.83
C ALA A 203 10.47 0.40 -45.34
N ALA A 204 9.39 1.10 -45.54
CA ALA A 204 8.32 0.61 -46.42
C ALA A 204 7.80 1.75 -47.25
N GLY A 205 8.23 1.69 -48.50
CA GLY A 205 8.07 2.65 -49.58
C GLY A 205 6.68 3.23 -49.77
N VAL A 206 6.74 4.44 -50.17
CA VAL A 206 5.71 5.20 -50.88
C VAL A 206 5.12 4.36 -52.01
N VAL A 207 3.81 4.10 -51.96
CA VAL A 207 3.03 3.68 -53.15
C VAL A 207 1.88 4.69 -53.33
N PRO A 208 1.74 5.29 -54.51
CA PRO A 208 0.81 6.39 -54.70
C PRO A 208 -0.64 5.93 -54.85
N ALA A 209 -1.50 6.83 -54.41
CA ALA A 209 -2.94 6.74 -54.56
C ALA A 209 -3.37 6.64 -56.04
N ALA A 210 -4.15 5.64 -56.37
CA ALA A 210 -5.04 5.70 -57.52
C ALA A 210 -6.23 4.71 -57.38
N ALA A 211 -7.40 5.26 -57.63
CA ALA A 211 -8.65 4.62 -58.01
C ALA A 211 -9.58 4.07 -56.94
N VAL A 212 -10.48 4.91 -56.56
CA VAL A 212 -11.88 4.60 -56.16
C VAL A 212 -12.63 4.03 -57.35
N PRO A 213 -13.51 3.04 -57.20
CA PRO A 213 -14.82 3.17 -57.82
C PRO A 213 -15.96 3.11 -56.77
N THR A 214 -16.71 4.15 -56.77
CA THR A 214 -18.09 4.29 -56.34
C THR A 214 -18.96 3.22 -56.97
N THR A 215 -19.78 2.54 -56.19
CA THR A 215 -20.99 1.97 -56.72
C THR A 215 -22.12 2.14 -55.70
N GLU A 216 -23.14 2.71 -56.25
CA GLU A 216 -24.37 3.26 -55.78
C GLU A 216 -25.28 2.32 -54.98
N ALA A 217 -26.15 2.97 -54.29
CA ALA A 217 -27.35 2.61 -53.58
C ALA A 217 -28.27 1.60 -54.29
N LYS A 218 -28.96 0.82 -53.52
CA LYS A 218 -30.37 0.48 -53.81
C LYS A 218 -31.17 0.17 -52.55
N GLU A 219 -32.11 1.02 -52.38
CA GLU A 219 -33.43 1.02 -51.76
C GLU A 219 -34.00 -0.29 -51.22
N GLU A 220 -34.70 -0.07 -50.12
CA GLU A 220 -35.77 -0.81 -49.48
C GLU A 220 -36.82 -1.49 -50.42
N PRO A 221 -37.75 -2.36 -49.98
CA PRO A 221 -38.78 -1.96 -49.02
C PRO A 221 -39.28 -3.07 -48.05
N GLU A 222 -39.88 -2.55 -46.98
CA GLU A 222 -41.08 -2.95 -46.22
C GLU A 222 -41.74 -4.32 -46.43
N ASP A 223 -42.17 -4.88 -45.33
CA ASP A 223 -43.54 -5.33 -44.99
C ASP A 223 -43.40 -6.55 -44.10
N GLY A 224 -43.96 -6.64 -42.95
CA GLY A 224 -45.35 -6.63 -42.61
C GLY A 224 -45.59 -7.74 -41.58
N SER A 225 -46.20 -7.35 -40.48
CA SER A 225 -47.20 -8.11 -39.68
C SER A 225 -46.91 -9.59 -39.34
N ASP A 226 -47.13 -10.13 -38.21
CA ASP A 226 -48.30 -10.15 -37.35
C ASP A 226 -48.16 -11.29 -36.32
N GLU A 227 -48.71 -11.07 -35.15
CA GLU A 227 -49.35 -12.01 -34.23
C GLU A 227 -48.71 -13.37 -33.84
N SER A 228 -48.35 -13.50 -32.59
CA SER A 228 -49.09 -14.26 -31.56
C SER A 228 -48.38 -14.19 -30.20
#